data_8cb95c19c195010ee1996f2b2cb51e2f
#
_entry.id   8cb95c19c195010ee1996f2b2cb51e2f
#
_cell.length_a   1.000
_cell.length_b   1.000
_cell.length_c   1.000
_cell.angle_alpha   90.00
_cell.angle_beta   90.00
_cell.angle_gamma   90.00
#
_symmetry.space_group_name_H-M   'P 1'
#
loop_
_entity.id
_entity.type
_entity.pdbx_description
1 polymer ?
#
loop_
_entity_poly.entity_id
_entity_poly.type
_entity_poly.pdbx_seq_one_letter_code
_entity_poly.pdbx_strand_id
1 'polypeptide(L)'
;MTLNINNPIKFDYIIYTDGACIGNPGPGGWAAIIFYGKDKNIISGFEKQTTNNRMELIASIEALKYIKTESKINLFTDSKYLSLIHI
;
A
#
# COMPACT_ATOMS: atom_id res chain seq x y z
N MET A 1 24.18 3.23 -11.55
CA MET A 1 24.24 2.63 -10.20
C MET A 1 24.77 1.23 -10.31
N THR A 2 25.75 0.90 -9.52
CA THR A 2 26.30 -0.45 -9.50
C THR A 2 25.52 -1.32 -8.52
N LEU A 3 25.01 -2.44 -9.00
CA LEU A 3 24.39 -3.43 -8.13
C LEU A 3 25.48 -4.19 -7.40
N ASN A 4 25.50 -4.06 -6.09
CA ASN A 4 26.38 -4.83 -5.26
C ASN A 4 25.61 -6.03 -4.74
N ILE A 5 26.03 -7.25 -5.15
CA ILE A 5 25.33 -8.46 -4.75
C ILE A 5 25.39 -8.72 -3.26
N ASN A 6 26.34 -8.10 -2.55
CA ASN A 6 26.46 -8.22 -1.10
C ASN A 6 25.53 -7.23 -0.37
N ASN A 7 24.92 -6.30 -1.09
CA ASN A 7 23.99 -5.32 -0.54
C ASN A 7 22.64 -5.51 -1.23
N PRO A 8 21.73 -6.21 -0.59
CA PRO A 8 20.41 -6.37 -1.17
C PRO A 8 19.76 -5.01 -1.40
N ILE A 9 18.87 -4.95 -2.39
CA ILE A 9 18.09 -3.76 -2.65
C ILE A 9 17.28 -3.44 -1.41
N LYS A 10 17.46 -2.23 -0.88
CA LYS A 10 16.69 -1.76 0.26
C LYS A 10 15.56 -0.90 -0.24
N PHE A 11 14.40 -1.07 0.38
CA PHE A 11 13.25 -0.23 0.13
C PHE A 11 13.17 0.83 1.22
N ASP A 12 12.86 2.06 0.83
CA ASP A 12 12.64 3.15 1.77
C ASP A 12 11.34 2.95 2.53
N TYR A 13 10.34 2.44 1.84
CA TYR A 13 9.03 2.16 2.42
C TYR A 13 8.62 0.73 2.13
N ILE A 14 8.00 0.12 3.11
CA ILE A 14 7.31 -1.16 2.95
C ILE A 14 5.86 -0.92 3.35
N ILE A 15 4.95 -1.21 2.45
CA ILE A 15 3.53 -0.90 2.64
C ILE A 15 2.71 -2.17 2.46
N TYR A 16 1.86 -2.44 3.43
CA TYR A 16 0.86 -3.51 3.35
C TYR A 16 -0.51 -2.89 3.28
N THR A 17 -1.31 -3.30 2.32
CA THR A 17 -2.67 -2.80 2.15
C THR A 17 -3.65 -3.96 2.13
N ASP A 18 -4.85 -3.67 2.61
CA ASP A 18 -5.97 -4.60 2.55
C ASP A 18 -7.27 -3.81 2.41
N GLY A 19 -8.19 -4.35 1.66
CA GLY A 19 -9.48 -3.75 1.47
C GLY A 19 -10.51 -4.80 1.09
N ALA A 20 -11.72 -4.64 1.60
CA ALA A 20 -12.79 -5.57 1.36
C ALA A 20 -14.15 -4.88 1.49
N CYS A 21 -15.18 -5.46 0.92
CA CYS A 21 -16.53 -5.03 1.15
C CYS A 21 -17.46 -6.22 1.39
N ILE A 22 -18.55 -5.94 2.08
CA ILE A 22 -19.60 -6.92 2.34
C ILE A 22 -20.63 -6.81 1.22
N GLY A 23 -20.79 -7.90 0.46
CA GLY A 23 -21.52 -7.84 -0.80
C GLY A 23 -20.70 -7.03 -1.80
N ASN A 24 -20.72 -7.19 -3.01
CA ASN A 24 -19.87 -6.47 -3.97
C ASN A 24 -20.75 -5.97 -5.12
N PRO A 25 -21.37 -4.78 -5.01
CA PRO A 25 -21.08 -3.67 -4.11
C PRO A 25 -21.74 -3.78 -2.73
N GLY A 26 -21.23 -2.98 -1.78
CA GLY A 26 -21.77 -2.87 -0.43
C GLY A 26 -20.85 -2.04 0.46
N PRO A 27 -21.12 -2.04 1.77
CA PRO A 27 -20.23 -1.34 2.70
C PRO A 27 -18.85 -2.00 2.72
N GLY A 28 -17.82 -1.19 2.74
CA GLY A 28 -16.46 -1.69 2.71
C GLY A 28 -15.50 -0.85 3.51
N GLY A 29 -14.34 -1.42 3.78
CA GLY A 29 -13.27 -0.77 4.49
C GLY A 29 -11.92 -1.10 3.88
N TRP A 30 -10.93 -0.27 4.22
CA TRP A 30 -9.57 -0.46 3.79
C TRP A 30 -8.61 -0.06 4.91
N ALA A 31 -7.43 -0.64 4.87
CA ALA A 31 -6.36 -0.30 5.79
C ALA A 31 -5.02 -0.38 5.09
N ALA A 32 -4.06 0.40 5.56
CA ALA A 32 -2.69 0.31 5.10
C ALA A 32 -1.76 0.44 6.29
N ILE A 33 -0.68 -0.34 6.29
CA ILE A 33 0.39 -0.26 7.25
C ILE A 33 1.63 0.18 6.50
N ILE A 34 2.23 1.28 6.92
CA ILE A 34 3.35 1.90 6.25
C ILE A 34 4.55 1.84 7.17
N PHE A 35 5.59 1.12 6.75
CA PHE A 35 6.85 1.06 7.47
C PHE A 35 7.88 1.95 6.80
N TYR A 36 8.52 2.79 7.58
CA TYR A 36 9.63 3.62 7.15
C TYR A 36 10.72 3.52 8.22
N GLY A 37 11.76 2.74 7.94
CA GLY A 37 12.76 2.43 8.95
C GLY A 37 12.14 1.73 10.14
N LYS A 38 12.24 2.35 11.31
CA LYS A 38 11.65 1.83 12.56
C LYS A 38 10.24 2.36 12.81
N ASP A 39 9.80 3.30 12.00
CA ASP A 39 8.49 3.92 12.17
C ASP A 39 7.41 3.07 11.51
N LYS A 40 6.24 3.09 12.11
CA LYS A 40 5.07 2.40 11.60
C LYS A 40 3.85 3.30 11.70
N ASN A 41 3.16 3.49 10.60
CA ASN A 41 1.89 4.20 10.57
C ASN A 41 0.80 3.28 10.06
N ILE A 42 -0.37 3.38 10.67
CA ILE A 42 -1.56 2.65 10.24
C ILE A 42 -2.62 3.66 9.87
N ILE A 43 -3.15 3.54 8.66
CA ILE A 43 -4.26 4.37 8.19
C ILE A 43 -5.39 3.46 7.75
N SER A 44 -6.61 3.98 7.84
CA SER A 44 -7.79 3.22 7.46
C SER A 44 -8.94 4.14 7.09
N GLY A 45 -9.93 3.58 6.44
CA GLY A 45 -11.13 4.29 6.09
C GLY A 45 -12.22 3.32 5.67
N PHE A 46 -13.42 3.88 5.41
CA PHE A 46 -14.51 3.05 4.94
C PHE A 46 -15.43 3.84 4.01
N GLU A 47 -16.24 3.11 3.24
CA GLU A 47 -17.29 3.66 2.39
C GLU A 47 -18.58 2.86 2.57
N LYS A 48 -19.71 3.55 2.53
CA LYS A 48 -21.01 2.90 2.70
C LYS A 48 -21.39 2.03 1.50
N GLN A 49 -20.90 2.39 0.33
CA GLN A 49 -21.21 1.71 -0.93
C GLN A 49 -19.96 1.69 -1.79
N THR A 50 -19.38 0.50 -1.95
CA THR A 50 -18.10 0.37 -2.64
C THR A 50 -17.93 -1.04 -3.18
N THR A 51 -16.75 -1.34 -3.69
CA THR A 51 -16.37 -2.66 -4.19
C THR A 51 -15.04 -3.08 -3.58
N ASN A 52 -14.72 -4.37 -3.64
CA ASN A 52 -13.43 -4.88 -3.18
C ASN A 52 -12.27 -4.17 -3.89
N ASN A 53 -12.33 -4.07 -5.22
CA ASN A 53 -11.26 -3.46 -5.99
C ASN A 53 -11.06 -1.99 -5.63
N ARG A 54 -12.17 -1.27 -5.41
CA ARG A 54 -12.11 0.13 -5.00
C ARG A 54 -11.45 0.28 -3.65
N MET A 55 -11.76 -0.58 -2.69
CA MET A 55 -11.16 -0.53 -1.35
C MET A 55 -9.67 -0.83 -1.40
N GLU A 56 -9.25 -1.81 -2.16
CA GLU A 56 -7.83 -2.12 -2.33
C GLU A 56 -7.09 -0.97 -3.01
N LEU A 57 -7.67 -0.39 -4.04
CA LEU A 57 -7.06 0.74 -4.76
C LEU A 57 -6.94 1.97 -3.86
N ILE A 58 -7.99 2.30 -3.12
CA ILE A 58 -7.98 3.45 -2.21
C ILE A 58 -6.92 3.26 -1.12
N ALA A 59 -6.80 2.05 -0.55
CA ALA A 59 -5.77 1.77 0.43
C ALA A 59 -4.38 2.07 -0.12
N SER A 60 -4.11 1.65 -1.35
CA SER A 60 -2.83 1.90 -2.01
C SER A 60 -2.60 3.39 -2.26
N ILE A 61 -3.60 4.09 -2.78
CA ILE A 61 -3.51 5.52 -3.07
C ILE A 61 -3.26 6.32 -1.79
N GLU A 62 -4.02 6.04 -0.74
CA GLU A 62 -3.88 6.77 0.52
C GLU A 62 -2.54 6.48 1.18
N ALA A 63 -2.04 5.24 1.09
CA ALA A 63 -0.72 4.91 1.59
C ALA A 63 0.37 5.68 0.83
N LEU A 64 0.27 5.76 -0.49
CA LEU A 64 1.26 6.46 -1.31
C LEU A 64 1.30 7.97 -1.05
N LYS A 65 0.22 8.55 -0.53
CA LYS A 65 0.22 9.96 -0.12
C LYS A 65 1.15 10.27 1.03
N TYR A 66 1.56 9.27 1.79
CA TYR A 66 2.54 9.44 2.87
C TYR A 66 3.96 9.64 2.35
N ILE A 67 4.20 9.34 1.09
CA ILE A 67 5.53 9.41 0.53
C ILE A 67 5.75 10.81 -0.02
N LYS A 68 6.76 11.48 0.52
CA LYS A 68 6.98 12.91 0.26
C LYS A 68 8.11 13.17 -0.72
N THR A 69 8.93 12.17 -0.98
CA THR A 69 10.09 12.29 -1.86
C THR A 69 10.19 11.06 -2.74
N GLU A 70 11.00 11.17 -3.78
CA GLU A 70 11.30 10.00 -4.61
C GLU A 70 11.85 8.88 -3.74
N SER A 71 11.25 7.71 -3.83
CA SER A 71 11.55 6.60 -2.92
C SER A 71 11.33 5.26 -3.61
N LYS A 72 12.01 4.25 -3.10
CA LYS A 72 11.75 2.86 -3.47
C LYS A 72 10.72 2.29 -2.52
N ILE A 73 9.65 1.76 -3.08
CA ILE A 73 8.52 1.27 -2.31
C ILE A 73 8.25 -0.17 -2.66
N ASN A 74 8.09 -1.00 -1.65
CA ASN A 74 7.58 -2.34 -1.81
C ASN A 74 6.16 -2.35 -1.25
N LEU A 75 5.19 -2.50 -2.13
CA LEU A 75 3.77 -2.47 -1.80
C LEU A 75 3.19 -3.87 -1.89
N PHE A 76 2.71 -4.38 -0.78
CA PHE A 76 2.04 -5.67 -0.70
C PHE A 76 0.54 -5.44 -0.58
N THR A 77 -0.20 -5.97 -1.54
CA THR A 77 -1.65 -5.83 -1.58
C THR A 77 -2.25 -7.13 -2.10
N ASP A 78 -3.51 -7.37 -1.78
CA ASP A 78 -4.27 -8.47 -2.35
C ASP A 78 -4.58 -8.23 -3.84
N SER A 79 -4.46 -6.99 -4.28
CA SER A 79 -4.57 -6.67 -5.70
C SER A 79 -3.34 -7.19 -6.43
N LYS A 80 -3.56 -7.89 -7.53
CA LYS A 80 -2.47 -8.41 -8.36
C LYS A 80 -1.80 -7.33 -9.19
N TYR A 81 -2.29 -6.10 -9.16
CA TYR A 81 -1.87 -5.04 -10.07
C TYR A 81 -0.79 -4.12 -9.51
N LEU A 82 -0.68 -4.02 -8.20
CA LEU A 82 0.22 -3.06 -7.56
C LEU A 82 1.04 -3.74 -6.49
N SER A 83 2.08 -4.46 -6.89
CA SER A 83 2.93 -5.14 -5.92
C SER A 83 4.26 -4.45 -5.70
N LEU A 84 4.76 -3.71 -6.68
CA LEU A 84 6.08 -3.09 -6.62
C LEU A 84 6.06 -1.77 -7.36
N ILE A 85 6.39 -0.69 -6.66
CA ILE A 85 6.37 0.65 -7.21
C ILE A 85 7.65 1.37 -6.86
N HIS A 86 8.16 2.10 -7.85
CA HIS A 86 9.26 3.03 -7.65
C HIS A 86 8.81 4.44 -7.99
N ILE A 87 8.91 5.31 -7.01
CA ILE A 87 8.52 6.71 -7.15
C ILE A 87 9.73 7.61 -6.94
#